data_bfe14606184febf6c021e6aee5be662f
#
_entry.id   bfe14606184febf6c021e6aee5be662f
#
_cell.length_a   1.000
_cell.length_b   1.000
_cell.length_c   1.000
_cell.angle_alpha   90.00
_cell.angle_beta   90.00
_cell.angle_gamma   90.00
#
_symmetry.space_group_name_H-M   'P 1'
#
loop_
_entity.id
_entity.type
_entity.pdbx_description
1 polymer ?
#
loop_
_entity_poly.entity_id
_entity_poly.type
_entity_poly.pdbx_seq_one_letter_code
_entity_poly.pdbx_strand_id
1 'polypeptide(L)'
;MDSPALRVDAMASVTRIVDAARQVFSAGDGSGTLNRIAKEAGVGIATLYRHFPNREALAMAVYDEVYSAEIQPIFEQFERTDAPREILLQLGERLLEVFDRERGLAASLGNVATATRTLMRRNMVTIGPAVARAQAAGNLRADIVADDIPNLITMIAAGFGSVPPGPERRRYLSLLLDSLNPAQAQPLPVV
;
A
#
# COMPACT_ATOMS: atom_id res chain seq x y z
N MET A 1 -7.15 -36.15 3.56
CA MET A 1 -6.14 -35.92 2.52
C MET A 1 -6.79 -35.04 1.45
N ASP A 2 -6.52 -33.74 1.47
CA ASP A 2 -7.04 -32.81 0.43
C ASP A 2 -6.33 -33.08 -0.89
N SER A 3 -7.13 -33.39 -1.91
CA SER A 3 -6.63 -33.63 -3.28
C SER A 3 -5.97 -32.35 -3.83
N PRO A 4 -4.83 -32.45 -4.55
CA PRO A 4 -4.19 -31.31 -5.23
C PRO A 4 -5.17 -30.48 -6.11
N ALA A 5 -6.13 -31.14 -6.75
CA ALA A 5 -7.16 -30.49 -7.55
C ALA A 5 -8.06 -29.54 -6.72
N LEU A 6 -8.46 -29.94 -5.51
CA LEU A 6 -9.28 -29.11 -4.62
C LEU A 6 -8.52 -27.84 -4.16
N ARG A 7 -7.20 -27.91 -4.00
CA ARG A 7 -6.39 -26.74 -3.65
C ARG A 7 -6.25 -25.78 -4.83
N VAL A 8 -6.09 -26.28 -6.04
CA VAL A 8 -6.04 -25.46 -7.27
C VAL A 8 -7.36 -24.72 -7.48
N ASP A 9 -8.50 -25.41 -7.33
CA ASP A 9 -9.83 -24.81 -7.47
C ASP A 9 -10.11 -23.77 -6.36
N ALA A 10 -9.64 -24.03 -5.15
CA ALA A 10 -9.76 -23.09 -4.03
C ALA A 10 -8.92 -21.82 -4.28
N MET A 11 -7.67 -21.97 -4.74
CA MET A 11 -6.81 -20.83 -5.09
C MET A 11 -7.41 -20.02 -6.25
N ALA A 12 -7.87 -20.68 -7.31
CA ALA A 12 -8.52 -20.01 -8.43
C ALA A 12 -9.79 -19.24 -8.00
N SER A 13 -10.53 -19.77 -7.03
CA SER A 13 -11.70 -19.09 -6.47
C SER A 13 -11.31 -17.87 -5.64
N VAL A 14 -10.25 -17.95 -4.83
CA VAL A 14 -9.71 -16.81 -4.07
C VAL A 14 -9.28 -15.69 -5.01
N THR A 15 -8.49 -15.99 -6.05
CA THR A 15 -8.04 -14.99 -7.03
C THR A 15 -9.23 -14.27 -7.68
N ARG A 16 -10.22 -15.01 -8.18
CA ARG A 16 -11.43 -14.40 -8.79
C ARG A 16 -12.21 -13.52 -7.80
N ILE A 17 -12.31 -13.94 -6.52
CA ILE A 17 -12.99 -13.13 -5.50
C ILE A 17 -12.23 -11.84 -5.24
N VAL A 18 -10.90 -11.89 -5.13
CA VAL A 18 -10.05 -10.71 -4.87
C VAL A 18 -10.08 -9.74 -6.04
N ASP A 19 -9.98 -10.24 -7.29
CA ASP A 19 -10.09 -9.42 -8.51
C ASP A 19 -11.44 -8.70 -8.60
N ALA A 20 -12.54 -9.43 -8.40
CA ALA A 20 -13.88 -8.87 -8.39
C ALA A 20 -14.06 -7.84 -7.25
N ALA A 21 -13.54 -8.15 -6.07
CA ALA A 21 -13.58 -7.23 -4.93
C ALA A 21 -12.81 -5.95 -5.20
N ARG A 22 -11.63 -6.02 -5.83
CA ARG A 22 -10.85 -4.85 -6.22
C ARG A 22 -11.66 -3.94 -7.13
N GLN A 23 -12.28 -4.48 -8.18
CA GLN A 23 -13.12 -3.70 -9.11
C GLN A 23 -14.30 -3.03 -8.40
N VAL A 24 -15.00 -3.79 -7.55
CA VAL A 24 -16.18 -3.31 -6.81
C VAL A 24 -15.82 -2.25 -5.77
N PHE A 25 -14.69 -2.40 -5.08
CA PHE A 25 -14.24 -1.42 -4.10
C PHE A 25 -13.74 -0.13 -4.76
N SER A 26 -12.95 -0.24 -5.84
CA SER A 26 -12.41 0.92 -6.57
C SER A 26 -13.51 1.76 -7.22
N ALA A 27 -14.66 1.19 -7.56
CA ALA A 27 -15.81 1.93 -8.09
C ALA A 27 -16.36 2.98 -7.09
N GLY A 28 -16.15 2.77 -5.78
CA GLY A 28 -16.40 3.78 -4.73
C GLY A 28 -17.87 4.22 -4.56
N ASP A 29 -18.82 3.53 -5.19
CA ASP A 29 -20.24 3.90 -5.26
C ASP A 29 -21.07 3.47 -4.02
N GLY A 30 -20.42 2.96 -3.00
CA GLY A 30 -21.08 2.43 -1.79
C GLY A 30 -21.88 1.13 -2.01
N SER A 31 -22.10 0.70 -3.26
CA SER A 31 -22.87 -0.50 -3.62
C SER A 31 -22.09 -1.80 -3.49
N GLY A 32 -20.86 -1.74 -3.04
CA GLY A 32 -19.92 -2.85 -2.94
C GLY A 32 -20.31 -3.90 -1.89
N THR A 33 -21.41 -4.61 -2.06
CA THR A 33 -21.83 -5.69 -1.17
C THR A 33 -21.06 -6.98 -1.47
N LEU A 34 -20.88 -7.84 -0.46
CA LEU A 34 -20.27 -9.17 -0.65
C LEU A 34 -21.07 -10.03 -1.64
N ASN A 35 -22.40 -9.85 -1.71
CA ASN A 35 -23.24 -10.51 -2.70
C ASN A 35 -22.91 -10.10 -4.14
N ARG A 36 -22.68 -8.80 -4.38
CA ARG A 36 -22.26 -8.31 -5.70
C ARG A 36 -20.89 -8.88 -6.07
N ILE A 37 -19.94 -8.86 -5.14
CA ILE A 37 -18.60 -9.40 -5.35
C ILE A 37 -18.67 -10.92 -5.69
N ALA A 38 -19.44 -11.70 -4.93
CA ALA A 38 -19.62 -13.14 -5.21
C ALA A 38 -20.19 -13.38 -6.61
N LYS A 39 -21.18 -12.57 -7.02
CA LYS A 39 -21.77 -12.65 -8.37
C LYS A 39 -20.75 -12.32 -9.45
N GLU A 40 -19.98 -11.25 -9.31
CA GLU A 40 -18.95 -10.85 -10.27
C GLU A 40 -17.80 -11.85 -10.33
N ALA A 41 -17.42 -12.45 -9.21
CA ALA A 41 -16.42 -13.51 -9.14
C ALA A 41 -16.91 -14.87 -9.71
N GLY A 42 -18.19 -15.01 -10.00
CA GLY A 42 -18.78 -16.28 -10.43
C GLY A 42 -18.72 -17.39 -9.38
N VAL A 43 -18.85 -17.02 -8.08
CA VAL A 43 -18.84 -17.96 -6.96
C VAL A 43 -20.11 -17.84 -6.10
N GLY A 44 -20.45 -18.92 -5.40
CA GLY A 44 -21.54 -18.85 -4.42
C GLY A 44 -21.15 -17.99 -3.20
N ILE A 45 -22.13 -17.26 -2.64
CA ILE A 45 -21.89 -16.42 -1.45
C ILE A 45 -21.33 -17.22 -0.26
N ALA A 46 -21.74 -18.47 -0.08
CA ALA A 46 -21.21 -19.36 0.94
C ALA A 46 -19.71 -19.69 0.71
N THR A 47 -19.29 -19.76 -0.54
CA THR A 47 -17.87 -19.94 -0.89
C THR A 47 -17.07 -18.69 -0.56
N LEU A 48 -17.60 -17.50 -0.84
CA LEU A 48 -16.96 -16.24 -0.46
C LEU A 48 -16.78 -16.16 1.05
N TYR A 49 -17.84 -16.39 1.84
CA TYR A 49 -17.76 -16.32 3.32
C TYR A 49 -16.80 -17.37 3.92
N ARG A 50 -16.61 -18.49 3.27
CA ARG A 50 -15.65 -19.51 3.71
C ARG A 50 -14.20 -19.03 3.60
N HIS A 51 -13.88 -18.21 2.58
CA HIS A 51 -12.55 -17.63 2.38
C HIS A 51 -12.38 -16.30 3.12
N PHE A 52 -13.42 -15.47 3.14
CA PHE A 52 -13.40 -14.13 3.71
C PHE A 52 -14.61 -13.93 4.64
N PRO A 53 -14.41 -14.03 5.97
CA PRO A 53 -15.52 -14.05 6.94
C PRO A 53 -16.30 -12.72 6.99
N ASN A 54 -15.68 -11.63 6.55
CA ASN A 54 -16.29 -10.30 6.51
C ASN A 54 -15.67 -9.44 5.41
N ARG A 55 -16.26 -8.24 5.20
CA ARG A 55 -15.82 -7.26 4.21
C ARG A 55 -14.39 -6.77 4.47
N GLU A 56 -14.03 -6.57 5.72
CA GLU A 56 -12.70 -6.07 6.09
C GLU A 56 -11.60 -7.09 5.76
N ALA A 57 -11.83 -8.38 6.03
CA ALA A 57 -10.90 -9.45 5.65
C ALA A 57 -10.68 -9.51 4.14
N LEU A 58 -11.75 -9.32 3.35
CA LEU A 58 -11.64 -9.26 1.89
C LEU A 58 -10.91 -7.99 1.43
N ALA A 59 -11.23 -6.83 2.01
CA ALA A 59 -10.55 -5.57 1.70
C ALA A 59 -9.04 -5.64 2.02
N MET A 60 -8.67 -6.30 3.12
CA MET A 60 -7.27 -6.55 3.46
C MET A 60 -6.56 -7.44 2.43
N ALA A 61 -7.22 -8.48 1.92
CA ALA A 61 -6.64 -9.33 0.88
C ALA A 61 -6.43 -8.57 -0.44
N VAL A 62 -7.39 -7.73 -0.84
CA VAL A 62 -7.25 -6.84 -2.01
C VAL A 62 -6.10 -5.86 -1.78
N TYR A 63 -5.99 -5.28 -0.59
CA TYR A 63 -4.92 -4.35 -0.27
C TYR A 63 -3.53 -5.01 -0.28
N ASP A 64 -3.43 -6.25 0.21
CA ASP A 64 -2.20 -7.06 0.15
C ASP A 64 -1.76 -7.32 -1.30
N GLU A 65 -2.72 -7.61 -2.18
CA GLU A 65 -2.45 -7.78 -3.61
C GLU A 65 -1.98 -6.48 -4.28
N VAL A 66 -2.67 -5.36 -4.04
CA VAL A 66 -2.27 -4.04 -4.55
C VAL A 66 -0.87 -3.68 -4.06
N TYR A 67 -0.57 -3.93 -2.79
CA TYR A 67 0.76 -3.71 -2.23
C TYR A 67 1.81 -4.55 -2.95
N SER A 68 1.58 -5.86 -3.07
CA SER A 68 2.54 -6.78 -3.68
C SER A 68 2.77 -6.49 -5.17
N ALA A 69 1.70 -6.15 -5.89
CA ALA A 69 1.79 -5.90 -7.33
C ALA A 69 2.36 -4.52 -7.68
N GLU A 70 2.10 -3.50 -6.88
CA GLU A 70 2.35 -2.11 -7.28
C GLU A 70 3.28 -1.34 -6.35
N ILE A 71 3.31 -1.65 -5.07
CA ILE A 71 4.10 -0.93 -4.07
C ILE A 71 5.43 -1.62 -3.81
N GLN A 72 5.41 -2.92 -3.59
CA GLN A 72 6.62 -3.69 -3.31
C GLN A 72 7.70 -3.57 -4.40
N PRO A 73 7.39 -3.66 -5.72
CA PRO A 73 8.38 -3.50 -6.77
C PRO A 73 9.09 -2.13 -6.76
N ILE A 74 8.40 -1.08 -6.28
CA ILE A 74 8.99 0.26 -6.17
C ILE A 74 10.05 0.28 -5.06
N PHE A 75 9.76 -0.35 -3.91
CA PHE A 75 10.76 -0.50 -2.84
C PHE A 75 11.95 -1.37 -3.27
N GLU A 76 11.72 -2.43 -4.02
CA GLU A 76 12.77 -3.28 -4.56
C GLU A 76 13.65 -2.53 -5.57
N GLN A 77 13.05 -1.67 -6.41
CA GLN A 77 13.80 -0.79 -7.31
C GLN A 77 14.61 0.23 -6.50
N PHE A 78 14.02 0.83 -5.48
CA PHE A 78 14.68 1.77 -4.58
C PHE A 78 15.88 1.13 -3.86
N GLU A 79 15.74 -0.13 -3.44
CA GLU A 79 16.82 -0.88 -2.79
C GLU A 79 18.04 -1.11 -3.70
N ARG A 80 17.83 -1.13 -5.03
CA ARG A 80 18.91 -1.30 -6.02
C ARG A 80 19.64 -0.02 -6.40
N THR A 81 19.15 1.12 -5.93
CA THR A 81 19.73 2.44 -6.18
C THR A 81 20.28 3.02 -4.88
N ASP A 82 21.16 4.01 -4.98
CA ASP A 82 21.64 4.77 -3.82
C ASP A 82 20.56 5.75 -3.30
N ALA A 83 19.30 5.49 -3.63
CA ALA A 83 18.13 6.27 -3.25
C ALA A 83 18.29 7.77 -3.50
N PRO A 84 18.65 8.22 -4.69
CA PRO A 84 18.74 9.64 -4.98
C PRO A 84 17.36 10.29 -4.81
N ARG A 85 17.36 11.56 -4.44
CA ARG A 85 16.15 12.36 -4.19
C ARG A 85 15.08 12.21 -5.29
N GLU A 86 15.50 12.14 -6.55
CA GLU A 86 14.58 11.97 -7.69
C GLU A 86 13.83 10.64 -7.64
N ILE A 87 14.49 9.56 -7.24
CA ILE A 87 13.85 8.25 -7.08
C ILE A 87 12.84 8.28 -5.91
N LEU A 88 13.18 8.96 -4.80
CA LEU A 88 12.23 9.17 -3.70
C LEU A 88 11.00 9.95 -4.14
N LEU A 89 11.18 10.97 -4.98
CA LEU A 89 10.09 11.76 -5.53
C LEU A 89 9.19 10.92 -6.44
N GLN A 90 9.78 10.13 -7.35
CA GLN A 90 9.05 9.21 -8.22
C GLN A 90 8.30 8.14 -7.42
N LEU A 91 8.91 7.59 -6.38
CA LEU A 91 8.26 6.66 -5.45
C LEU A 91 7.03 7.30 -4.80
N GLY A 92 7.18 8.52 -4.28
CA GLY A 92 6.08 9.25 -3.65
C GLY A 92 4.95 9.55 -4.64
N GLU A 93 5.27 9.96 -5.87
CA GLU A 93 4.27 10.18 -6.94
C GLU A 93 3.52 8.88 -7.25
N ARG A 94 4.24 7.78 -7.41
CA ARG A 94 3.63 6.48 -7.70
C ARG A 94 2.73 5.98 -6.56
N LEU A 95 3.17 6.14 -5.31
CA LEU A 95 2.36 5.83 -4.14
C LEU A 95 1.06 6.63 -4.14
N LEU A 96 1.11 7.93 -4.42
CA LEU A 96 -0.07 8.79 -4.49
C LEU A 96 -1.03 8.38 -5.63
N GLU A 97 -0.52 7.99 -6.79
CA GLU A 97 -1.34 7.45 -7.88
C GLU A 97 -2.10 6.18 -7.47
N VAL A 98 -1.43 5.26 -6.76
CA VAL A 98 -2.07 4.06 -6.23
C VAL A 98 -3.15 4.42 -5.21
N PHE A 99 -2.87 5.31 -4.27
CA PHE A 99 -3.85 5.77 -3.28
C PHE A 99 -5.05 6.47 -3.92
N ASP A 100 -4.84 7.27 -4.95
CA ASP A 100 -5.94 7.92 -5.69
C ASP A 100 -6.86 6.91 -6.36
N ARG A 101 -6.28 5.92 -7.01
CA ARG A 101 -7.04 4.87 -7.70
C ARG A 101 -7.79 3.96 -6.72
N GLU A 102 -7.20 3.65 -5.58
CA GLU A 102 -7.71 2.70 -4.61
C GLU A 102 -8.47 3.38 -3.44
N ARG A 103 -8.95 4.62 -3.61
CA ARG A 103 -9.69 5.36 -2.55
C ARG A 103 -10.91 4.60 -2.03
N GLY A 104 -11.65 3.95 -2.91
CA GLY A 104 -12.83 3.16 -2.52
C GLY A 104 -12.46 1.92 -1.71
N LEU A 105 -11.34 1.29 -2.03
CA LEU A 105 -10.76 0.22 -1.23
C LEU A 105 -10.35 0.74 0.16
N ALA A 106 -9.67 1.87 0.22
CA ALA A 106 -9.28 2.51 1.48
C ALA A 106 -10.48 2.77 2.39
N ALA A 107 -11.61 3.24 1.84
CA ALA A 107 -12.86 3.42 2.58
C ALA A 107 -13.48 2.11 3.10
N SER A 108 -13.10 0.97 2.53
CA SER A 108 -13.54 -0.37 2.94
C SER A 108 -12.67 -1.01 4.04
N LEU A 109 -11.51 -0.42 4.31
CA LEU A 109 -10.58 -0.84 5.34
C LEU A 109 -10.90 -0.06 6.63
N GLY A 110 -11.62 -0.40 7.53
CA GLY A 110 -11.99 0.36 8.75
C GLY A 110 -10.94 1.37 9.26
N ASN A 111 -9.63 1.02 9.18
CA ASN A 111 -8.51 1.92 9.48
C ASN A 111 -7.33 1.69 8.52
N VAL A 112 -7.20 2.55 7.51
CA VAL A 112 -6.14 2.49 6.49
C VAL A 112 -4.73 2.54 7.11
N ALA A 113 -4.51 3.38 8.13
CA ALA A 113 -3.21 3.49 8.79
C ALA A 113 -2.79 2.19 9.47
N THR A 114 -3.75 1.50 10.10
CA THR A 114 -3.50 0.19 10.71
C THR A 114 -3.25 -0.88 9.65
N ALA A 115 -4.02 -0.90 8.56
CA ALA A 115 -3.84 -1.81 7.44
C ALA A 115 -2.45 -1.61 6.81
N THR A 116 -2.06 -0.38 6.51
CA THR A 116 -0.75 -0.03 5.96
C THR A 116 0.39 -0.49 6.88
N ARG A 117 0.31 -0.19 8.18
CA ARG A 117 1.32 -0.65 9.14
C ARG A 117 1.43 -2.16 9.20
N THR A 118 0.30 -2.87 9.18
CA THR A 118 0.29 -4.34 9.21
C THR A 118 0.99 -4.93 8.00
N LEU A 119 0.68 -4.43 6.80
CA LEU A 119 1.30 -4.88 5.56
C LEU A 119 2.79 -4.54 5.51
N MET A 120 3.16 -3.32 5.86
CA MET A 120 4.56 -2.90 5.84
C MET A 120 5.41 -3.64 6.86
N ARG A 121 4.87 -3.97 8.04
CA ARG A 121 5.58 -4.84 9.00
C ARG A 121 5.89 -6.22 8.43
N ARG A 122 5.02 -6.81 7.62
CA ARG A 122 5.30 -8.07 6.93
C ARG A 122 6.43 -7.93 5.90
N ASN A 123 6.59 -6.72 5.35
CA ASN A 123 7.56 -6.39 4.29
C ASN A 123 8.78 -5.60 4.80
N MET A 124 9.01 -5.55 6.12
CA MET A 124 10.17 -4.86 6.73
C MET A 124 11.52 -5.41 6.24
N VAL A 125 11.54 -6.65 5.77
CA VAL A 125 12.73 -7.26 5.15
C VAL A 125 13.22 -6.45 3.95
N THR A 126 12.32 -5.83 3.19
CA THR A 126 12.65 -4.97 2.03
C THR A 126 12.87 -3.51 2.45
N ILE A 127 12.04 -2.99 3.36
CA ILE A 127 12.07 -1.57 3.77
C ILE A 127 13.32 -1.24 4.58
N GLY A 128 13.70 -2.09 5.53
CA GLY A 128 14.86 -1.84 6.39
C GLY A 128 16.17 -1.64 5.61
N PRO A 129 16.55 -2.55 4.73
CA PRO A 129 17.74 -2.39 3.87
C PRO A 129 17.68 -1.14 2.98
N ALA A 130 16.50 -0.79 2.45
CA ALA A 130 16.32 0.40 1.62
C ALA A 130 16.58 1.69 2.43
N VAL A 131 16.06 1.79 3.65
CA VAL A 131 16.32 2.90 4.57
C VAL A 131 17.81 3.00 4.90
N ALA A 132 18.43 1.89 5.31
CA ALA A 132 19.86 1.87 5.66
C ALA A 132 20.75 2.30 4.48
N ARG A 133 20.44 1.89 3.26
CA ARG A 133 21.17 2.29 2.06
C ARG A 133 21.00 3.78 1.77
N ALA A 134 19.79 4.31 1.87
CA ALA A 134 19.51 5.73 1.67
C ALA A 134 20.28 6.60 2.70
N GLN A 135 20.38 6.14 3.95
CA GLN A 135 21.16 6.79 4.99
C GLN A 135 22.67 6.73 4.71
N ALA A 136 23.17 5.56 4.31
CA ALA A 136 24.58 5.38 3.95
C ALA A 136 25.00 6.25 2.76
N ALA A 137 24.10 6.47 1.80
CA ALA A 137 24.29 7.35 0.66
C ALA A 137 24.12 8.85 0.99
N GLY A 138 23.73 9.20 2.21
CA GLY A 138 23.50 10.59 2.63
C GLY A 138 22.23 11.23 2.05
N ASN A 139 21.29 10.42 1.56
CA ASN A 139 20.03 10.88 0.96
C ASN A 139 18.85 10.87 1.95
N LEU A 140 19.02 10.23 3.10
CA LEU A 140 18.03 10.17 4.17
C LEU A 140 18.71 10.46 5.51
N ARG A 141 18.05 11.21 6.36
CA ARG A 141 18.55 11.54 7.71
C ARG A 141 18.67 10.28 8.58
N ALA A 142 19.74 10.23 9.42
CA ALA A 142 20.12 9.03 10.16
C ALA A 142 19.18 8.70 11.33
N ASP A 143 18.36 9.64 11.78
CA ASP A 143 17.44 9.49 12.91
C ASP A 143 16.04 8.96 12.51
N ILE A 144 15.79 8.69 11.20
CA ILE A 144 14.61 7.98 10.73
C ILE A 144 14.86 6.48 10.89
N VAL A 145 13.89 5.80 11.49
CA VAL A 145 13.89 4.32 11.56
C VAL A 145 12.90 3.72 10.57
N ALA A 146 13.11 2.46 10.22
CA ALA A 146 12.24 1.79 9.25
C ALA A 146 10.77 1.77 9.68
N ASP A 147 10.49 1.76 10.99
CA ASP A 147 9.12 1.82 11.55
C ASP A 147 8.44 3.18 11.35
N ASP A 148 9.18 4.24 11.00
CA ASP A 148 8.58 5.54 10.64
C ASP A 148 7.95 5.53 9.25
N ILE A 149 8.46 4.70 8.34
CA ILE A 149 8.06 4.68 6.92
C ILE A 149 6.54 4.45 6.74
N PRO A 150 5.89 3.48 7.41
CA PRO A 150 4.44 3.30 7.31
C PRO A 150 3.65 4.53 7.73
N ASN A 151 4.10 5.24 8.77
CA ASN A 151 3.43 6.44 9.27
C ASN A 151 3.62 7.61 8.29
N LEU A 152 4.84 7.81 7.77
CA LEU A 152 5.13 8.83 6.76
C LEU A 152 4.28 8.61 5.50
N ILE A 153 4.18 7.39 4.99
CA ILE A 153 3.34 7.05 3.84
C ILE A 153 1.87 7.35 4.13
N THR A 154 1.38 6.99 5.31
CA THR A 154 -0.01 7.26 5.69
C THR A 154 -0.29 8.76 5.78
N MET A 155 0.63 9.54 6.34
CA MET A 155 0.52 11.00 6.42
C MET A 155 0.52 11.64 5.03
N ILE A 156 1.39 11.18 4.12
CA ILE A 156 1.44 11.61 2.73
C ILE A 156 0.09 11.30 2.05
N ALA A 157 -0.40 10.06 2.14
CA ALA A 157 -1.67 9.67 1.54
C ALA A 157 -2.85 10.52 2.05
N ALA A 158 -2.93 10.74 3.36
CA ALA A 158 -4.00 11.55 3.96
C ALA A 158 -3.89 13.04 3.58
N GLY A 159 -2.69 13.62 3.63
CA GLY A 159 -2.48 15.04 3.34
C GLY A 159 -2.67 15.38 1.86
N PHE A 160 -2.27 14.50 0.97
CA PHE A 160 -2.36 14.73 -0.48
C PHE A 160 -3.69 14.28 -1.11
N GLY A 161 -4.55 13.62 -0.34
CA GLY A 161 -5.85 13.14 -0.85
C GLY A 161 -6.75 14.24 -1.44
N SER A 162 -6.57 15.49 -1.02
CA SER A 162 -7.30 16.67 -1.51
C SER A 162 -6.53 17.49 -2.55
N VAL A 163 -5.25 17.18 -2.81
CA VAL A 163 -4.43 17.89 -3.81
C VAL A 163 -4.52 17.14 -5.14
N PRO A 164 -5.03 17.77 -6.23
CA PRO A 164 -5.14 17.13 -7.52
C PRO A 164 -3.78 16.64 -8.05
N PRO A 165 -3.73 15.55 -8.84
CA PRO A 165 -2.51 15.16 -9.55
C PRO A 165 -1.99 16.30 -10.42
N GLY A 166 -0.66 16.49 -10.43
CA GLY A 166 -0.03 17.50 -11.27
C GLY A 166 1.14 18.22 -10.61
N PRO A 167 1.61 19.33 -11.21
CA PRO A 167 2.81 20.06 -10.77
C PRO A 167 2.77 20.54 -9.32
N GLU A 168 1.58 20.94 -8.82
CA GLU A 168 1.42 21.35 -7.41
C GLU A 168 1.69 20.21 -6.45
N ARG A 169 1.11 19.02 -6.73
CA ARG A 169 1.33 17.83 -5.91
C ARG A 169 2.82 17.46 -5.86
N ARG A 170 3.49 17.47 -7.02
CA ARG A 170 4.93 17.22 -7.12
C ARG A 170 5.73 18.25 -6.31
N ARG A 171 5.34 19.54 -6.35
CA ARG A 171 5.98 20.60 -5.56
C ARG A 171 5.89 20.33 -4.06
N TYR A 172 4.69 20.01 -3.54
CA TYR A 172 4.51 19.74 -2.11
C TYR A 172 5.21 18.45 -1.68
N LEU A 173 5.18 17.42 -2.51
CA LEU A 173 5.93 16.19 -2.25
C LEU A 173 7.44 16.47 -2.19
N SER A 174 7.95 17.31 -3.06
CA SER A 174 9.34 17.78 -3.05
C SER A 174 9.70 18.47 -1.73
N LEU A 175 8.84 19.35 -1.20
CA LEU A 175 9.04 20.01 0.10
C LEU A 175 9.06 19.01 1.25
N LEU A 176 8.20 17.99 1.24
CA LEU A 176 8.22 16.94 2.25
C LEU A 176 9.51 16.11 2.19
N LEU A 177 9.98 15.77 1.00
CA LEU A 177 11.24 15.04 0.83
C LEU A 177 12.44 15.85 1.33
N ASP A 178 12.41 17.17 1.19
CA ASP A 178 13.46 18.02 1.73
C ASP A 178 13.53 17.95 3.26
N SER A 179 12.41 17.71 3.94
CA SER A 179 12.39 17.48 5.40
C SER A 179 13.06 16.16 5.82
N LEU A 180 13.17 15.20 4.92
CA LEU A 180 13.86 13.94 5.15
C LEU A 180 15.36 14.00 4.82
N ASN A 181 15.82 15.12 4.24
CA ASN A 181 17.22 15.32 3.90
C ASN A 181 18.07 15.51 5.15
N PRO A 182 19.27 14.89 5.26
CA PRO A 182 20.15 15.07 6.41
C PRO A 182 20.76 16.49 6.51
N ALA A 183 20.84 17.24 5.41
CA ALA A 183 21.42 18.55 5.39
C ALA A 183 20.61 19.52 6.30
N GLN A 184 21.22 20.00 7.37
CA GLN A 184 20.63 20.90 8.37
C GLN A 184 19.45 20.30 9.18
N ALA A 185 19.29 18.99 9.20
CA ALA A 185 18.26 18.34 9.99
C ALA A 185 18.50 18.57 11.49
N GLN A 186 17.46 19.01 12.21
CA GLN A 186 17.45 18.98 13.67
C GLN A 186 17.09 17.58 14.16
N PRO A 187 17.70 17.08 15.27
CA PRO A 187 17.35 15.77 15.80
C PRO A 187 15.85 15.62 16.05
N LEU A 188 15.31 14.45 15.74
CA LEU A 188 13.92 14.13 16.06
C LEU A 188 13.75 13.94 17.57
N PRO A 189 12.57 14.30 18.15
CA PRO A 189 12.23 13.94 19.51
C PRO A 189 12.31 12.43 19.72
N VAL A 190 12.85 12.02 20.87
CA VAL A 190 12.87 10.60 21.25
C VAL A 190 11.46 10.18 21.66
N VAL A 191 10.98 9.08 21.13
CA VAL A 191 9.65 8.49 21.41
C VAL A 191 9.80 7.35 22.39
#